data_8f68b5b9beaf0925e5cfd725221a53e0
#
_entry.id   8f68b5b9beaf0925e5cfd725221a53e0
#
_cell.length_a   1.000
_cell.length_b   1.000
_cell.length_c   1.000
_cell.angle_alpha   90.00
_cell.angle_beta   90.00
_cell.angle_gamma   90.00
#
_symmetry.space_group_name_H-M   'P 1'
#
loop_
_entity.id
_entity.type
_entity.pdbx_description
1 polymer ?
#
loop_
_entity_poly.entity_id
_entity_poly.type
_entity_poly.pdbx_seq_one_letter_code
_entity_poly.pdbx_strand_id
1 'polypeptide(L)'
;MTSTAQHTQVVQKQFGEQAAAYLSSAVHAQGTEFALLQAELAGQGNARVLDLGCGAGHVSFHVAPLVREVVAYDLSQQMLDVVATAAVDRGFTNIATVNGAAERLPFADGEFDFVFSRYSAHHWSDLGVALREVRRVLKPGGVAAFVDVLSPGSPLFDTYLQSVEVLRDTSHVRDYSAAEWLRQVSEAGLHMRSTTRQRLRLEYTSWVERMRTPEVMRAAIRQLQQSMGNEVREYFEIDADGSFSTDVIVLMAER
;
A
#
# COMPACT_ATOMS: atom_id res chain seq x y z
N MET A 1 -14.94 -18.24 -14.43
CA MET A 1 -13.88 -17.57 -13.65
C MET A 1 -14.57 -16.78 -12.54
N THR A 2 -14.12 -16.90 -11.31
CA THR A 2 -14.69 -16.13 -10.20
C THR A 2 -14.31 -14.64 -10.36
N SER A 3 -15.14 -13.73 -9.84
CA SER A 3 -14.92 -12.26 -9.89
C SER A 3 -13.49 -11.87 -9.42
N THR A 4 -13.00 -12.52 -8.38
CA THR A 4 -11.65 -12.30 -7.81
C THR A 4 -10.52 -12.60 -8.80
N ALA A 5 -10.64 -13.66 -9.61
CA ALA A 5 -9.61 -14.00 -10.60
C ALA A 5 -9.48 -12.95 -11.72
N GLN A 6 -10.56 -12.28 -12.08
CA GLN A 6 -10.54 -11.20 -13.07
C GLN A 6 -9.90 -9.93 -12.50
N HIS A 7 -10.20 -9.56 -11.26
CA HIS A 7 -9.57 -8.41 -10.60
C HIS A 7 -8.06 -8.59 -10.44
N THR A 8 -7.62 -9.77 -10.01
CA THR A 8 -6.19 -10.14 -9.93
C THR A 8 -5.45 -9.87 -11.25
N GLN A 9 -6.06 -10.21 -12.40
CA GLN A 9 -5.47 -9.93 -13.72
C GLN A 9 -5.37 -8.43 -14.03
N VAL A 10 -6.38 -7.64 -13.60
CA VAL A 10 -6.33 -6.17 -13.76
C VAL A 10 -5.17 -5.58 -12.98
N VAL A 11 -5.02 -5.95 -11.69
CA VAL A 11 -3.89 -5.50 -10.84
C VAL A 11 -2.54 -5.89 -11.46
N GLN A 12 -2.37 -7.16 -11.85
CA GLN A 12 -1.11 -7.64 -12.45
C GLN A 12 -0.74 -6.87 -13.71
N LYS A 13 -1.70 -6.61 -14.59
CA LYS A 13 -1.47 -5.84 -15.82
C LYS A 13 -1.10 -4.39 -15.51
N GLN A 14 -1.84 -3.75 -14.61
CA GLN A 14 -1.68 -2.34 -14.26
C GLN A 14 -0.28 -2.05 -13.69
N PHE A 15 0.21 -2.89 -12.80
CA PHE A 15 1.48 -2.67 -12.13
C PHE A 15 2.67 -3.29 -12.87
N GLY A 16 2.49 -4.39 -13.59
CA GLY A 16 3.57 -5.08 -14.29
C GLY A 16 4.28 -4.21 -15.33
N GLU A 17 3.52 -3.48 -16.15
CA GLU A 17 4.06 -2.62 -17.20
C GLU A 17 4.80 -1.38 -16.68
N GLN A 18 4.70 -1.08 -15.36
CA GLN A 18 5.20 0.15 -14.75
C GLN A 18 6.26 -0.08 -13.67
N ALA A 19 6.66 -1.32 -13.44
CA ALA A 19 7.52 -1.71 -12.35
C ALA A 19 8.82 -0.87 -12.27
N ALA A 20 9.48 -0.62 -13.38
CA ALA A 20 10.71 0.19 -13.42
C ALA A 20 10.49 1.68 -13.04
N ALA A 21 9.33 2.26 -13.42
CA ALA A 21 8.98 3.64 -13.08
C ALA A 21 8.71 3.80 -11.57
N TYR A 22 8.15 2.77 -10.94
CA TYR A 22 7.92 2.76 -9.48
C TYR A 22 9.22 2.76 -8.68
N LEU A 23 10.27 2.08 -9.13
CA LEU A 23 11.56 2.03 -8.46
C LEU A 23 12.22 3.41 -8.33
N SER A 24 12.06 4.29 -9.33
CA SER A 24 12.63 5.65 -9.35
C SER A 24 11.69 6.71 -8.76
N SER A 25 10.48 6.33 -8.32
CA SER A 25 9.48 7.29 -7.82
C SER A 25 9.87 7.87 -6.45
N ALA A 26 10.15 9.18 -6.39
CA ALA A 26 10.51 9.87 -5.15
C ALA A 26 9.43 9.78 -4.07
N VAL A 27 8.14 9.82 -4.44
CA VAL A 27 7.00 9.70 -3.53
C VAL A 27 7.00 8.35 -2.80
N HIS A 28 7.45 7.28 -3.47
CA HIS A 28 7.54 5.95 -2.87
C HIS A 28 8.87 5.69 -2.16
N ALA A 29 9.95 6.34 -2.60
CA ALA A 29 11.28 6.17 -2.03
C ALA A 29 11.48 6.94 -0.72
N GLN A 30 10.63 7.92 -0.42
CA GLN A 30 10.75 8.80 0.75
C GLN A 30 9.42 8.85 1.51
N GLY A 31 9.49 9.00 2.83
CA GLY A 31 8.32 9.14 3.69
C GLY A 31 8.71 9.03 5.16
N THR A 32 8.02 9.78 6.02
CA THR A 32 8.27 9.78 7.47
C THR A 32 7.88 8.46 8.12
N GLU A 33 7.00 7.69 7.49
CA GLU A 33 6.58 6.36 7.92
C GLU A 33 7.72 5.35 7.92
N PHE A 34 8.74 5.47 7.05
CA PHE A 34 9.90 4.58 7.10
C PHE A 34 10.64 4.63 8.42
N ALA A 35 10.75 5.83 9.01
CA ALA A 35 11.35 5.98 10.34
C ALA A 35 10.55 5.24 11.42
N LEU A 36 9.21 5.22 11.31
CA LEU A 36 8.35 4.47 12.23
C LEU A 36 8.53 2.96 12.06
N LEU A 37 8.58 2.46 10.81
CA LEU A 37 8.84 1.03 10.54
C LEU A 37 10.23 0.61 11.04
N GLN A 38 11.25 1.43 10.83
CA GLN A 38 12.61 1.16 11.29
C GLN A 38 12.72 1.18 12.83
N ALA A 39 11.96 2.05 13.49
CA ALA A 39 11.92 2.10 14.96
C ALA A 39 11.37 0.80 15.57
N GLU A 40 10.36 0.16 14.95
CA GLU A 40 9.84 -1.14 15.39
C GLU A 40 10.89 -2.26 15.26
N LEU A 41 11.85 -2.11 14.35
CA LEU A 41 12.91 -3.10 14.12
C LEU A 41 14.17 -2.86 14.98
N ALA A 42 14.17 -1.85 15.85
CA ALA A 42 15.32 -1.57 16.72
C ALA A 42 15.64 -2.76 17.64
N GLY A 43 16.86 -3.28 17.53
CA GLY A 43 17.28 -4.47 18.30
C GLY A 43 16.76 -5.82 17.76
N GLN A 44 16.07 -5.83 16.63
CA GLN A 44 15.44 -7.01 16.04
C GLN A 44 16.27 -7.64 14.89
N GLY A 45 17.60 -7.62 14.99
CA GLY A 45 18.52 -8.07 13.94
C GLY A 45 18.32 -9.52 13.47
N ASN A 46 17.66 -10.37 14.27
CA ASN A 46 17.32 -11.75 13.90
C ASN A 46 15.91 -11.91 13.32
N ALA A 47 15.16 -10.81 13.14
CA ALA A 47 13.78 -10.86 12.68
C ALA A 47 13.66 -11.31 11.22
N ARG A 48 12.52 -11.92 10.92
CA ARG A 48 12.03 -12.22 9.57
C ARG A 48 10.84 -11.32 9.27
N VAL A 49 10.93 -10.54 8.22
CA VAL A 49 9.94 -9.52 7.82
C VAL A 49 9.27 -9.94 6.51
N LEU A 50 7.94 -9.81 6.45
CA LEU A 50 7.17 -9.88 5.21
C LEU A 50 6.83 -8.45 4.76
N ASP A 51 7.26 -8.07 3.56
CA ASP A 51 6.83 -6.85 2.85
C ASP A 51 5.67 -7.23 1.93
N LEU A 52 4.44 -7.03 2.39
CA LEU A 52 3.20 -7.52 1.77
C LEU A 52 2.64 -6.49 0.79
N GLY A 53 2.62 -6.85 -0.50
CA GLY A 53 2.35 -5.93 -1.59
C GLY A 53 3.52 -4.99 -1.78
N CYS A 54 4.71 -5.55 -1.92
CA CYS A 54 5.98 -4.81 -1.87
C CYS A 54 6.18 -3.84 -3.04
N GLY A 55 5.43 -4.00 -4.14
CA GLY A 55 5.64 -3.24 -5.37
C GLY A 55 7.11 -3.27 -5.80
N ALA A 56 7.71 -2.11 -6.03
CA ALA A 56 9.13 -1.99 -6.40
C ALA A 56 10.12 -2.13 -5.22
N GLY A 57 9.66 -2.57 -4.02
CA GLY A 57 10.52 -3.00 -2.91
C GLY A 57 11.03 -1.90 -1.99
N HIS A 58 10.42 -0.72 -1.98
CA HIS A 58 10.90 0.39 -1.14
C HIS A 58 10.95 0.04 0.35
N VAL A 59 9.91 -0.62 0.91
CA VAL A 59 9.92 -1.08 2.30
C VAL A 59 11.02 -2.11 2.47
N SER A 60 11.11 -3.12 1.58
CA SER A 60 12.16 -4.15 1.62
C SER A 60 13.56 -3.55 1.72
N PHE A 61 13.90 -2.56 0.88
CA PHE A 61 15.23 -1.93 0.89
C PHE A 61 15.50 -1.10 2.14
N HIS A 62 14.49 -0.47 2.73
CA HIS A 62 14.64 0.31 3.96
C HIS A 62 14.83 -0.57 5.20
N VAL A 63 14.26 -1.77 5.22
CA VAL A 63 14.31 -2.65 6.41
C VAL A 63 15.37 -3.74 6.33
N ALA A 64 15.79 -4.14 5.13
CA ALA A 64 16.79 -5.21 4.94
C ALA A 64 18.10 -5.02 5.72
N PRO A 65 18.65 -3.78 5.87
CA PRO A 65 19.86 -3.58 6.66
C PRO A 65 19.71 -3.87 8.16
N LEU A 66 18.47 -3.95 8.67
CA LEU A 66 18.16 -4.01 10.09
C LEU A 66 17.76 -5.41 10.58
N VAL A 67 17.52 -6.35 9.65
CA VAL A 67 16.91 -7.65 9.95
C VAL A 67 17.66 -8.80 9.27
N ARG A 68 17.41 -10.02 9.73
CA ARG A 68 18.01 -11.22 9.16
C ARG A 68 17.53 -11.48 7.73
N GLU A 69 16.23 -11.31 7.48
CA GLU A 69 15.61 -11.70 6.21
C GLU A 69 14.36 -10.85 5.94
N VAL A 70 14.21 -10.45 4.68
CA VAL A 70 12.99 -9.83 4.16
C VAL A 70 12.43 -10.72 3.05
N VAL A 71 11.14 -11.00 3.11
CA VAL A 71 10.40 -11.61 2.01
C VAL A 71 9.57 -10.51 1.35
N ALA A 72 9.96 -10.11 0.15
CA ALA A 72 9.21 -9.20 -0.71
C ALA A 72 8.12 -9.99 -1.43
N TYR A 73 6.86 -9.72 -1.11
CA TYR A 73 5.72 -10.47 -1.60
C TYR A 73 4.79 -9.55 -2.41
N ASP A 74 4.52 -9.93 -3.65
CA ASP A 74 3.65 -9.15 -4.53
C ASP A 74 2.86 -10.03 -5.51
N LEU A 75 1.73 -9.53 -5.97
CA LEU A 75 0.91 -10.18 -6.99
C LEU A 75 1.57 -10.13 -8.38
N SER A 76 2.36 -9.09 -8.67
CA SER A 76 3.03 -8.85 -9.95
C SER A 76 4.42 -9.47 -9.98
N GLN A 77 4.63 -10.48 -10.83
CA GLN A 77 5.96 -11.07 -11.06
C GLN A 77 6.95 -10.01 -11.57
N GLN A 78 6.52 -9.09 -12.44
CA GLN A 78 7.39 -8.04 -12.97
C GLN A 78 7.89 -7.09 -11.86
N MET A 79 7.06 -6.78 -10.85
CA MET A 79 7.52 -6.03 -9.67
C MET A 79 8.60 -6.80 -8.92
N LEU A 80 8.40 -8.09 -8.70
CA LEU A 80 9.36 -8.94 -8.00
C LEU A 80 10.69 -9.08 -8.76
N ASP A 81 10.65 -9.13 -10.10
CA ASP A 81 11.86 -9.16 -10.93
C ASP A 81 12.65 -7.84 -10.79
N VAL A 82 11.97 -6.69 -10.70
CA VAL A 82 12.59 -5.39 -10.41
C VAL A 82 13.20 -5.37 -9.01
N VAL A 83 12.49 -5.90 -8.00
CA VAL A 83 13.01 -5.99 -6.62
C VAL A 83 14.26 -6.87 -6.58
N ALA A 84 14.22 -8.06 -7.20
CA ALA A 84 15.36 -8.98 -7.23
C ALA A 84 16.60 -8.35 -7.87
N THR A 85 16.44 -7.68 -9.02
CA THR A 85 17.52 -6.98 -9.71
C THR A 85 18.08 -5.85 -8.86
N ALA A 86 17.21 -4.99 -8.32
CA ALA A 86 17.62 -3.86 -7.50
C ALA A 86 18.27 -4.29 -6.17
N ALA A 87 17.89 -5.43 -5.60
CA ALA A 87 18.52 -6.00 -4.42
C ALA A 87 19.98 -6.38 -4.71
N VAL A 88 20.24 -7.07 -5.82
CA VAL A 88 21.60 -7.41 -6.26
C VAL A 88 22.45 -6.16 -6.49
N ASP A 89 21.92 -5.18 -7.25
CA ASP A 89 22.63 -3.93 -7.57
C ASP A 89 22.99 -3.13 -6.32
N ARG A 90 22.17 -3.23 -5.26
CA ARG A 90 22.40 -2.57 -3.96
C ARG A 90 23.19 -3.41 -2.96
N GLY A 91 23.58 -4.65 -3.34
CA GLY A 91 24.36 -5.55 -2.49
C GLY A 91 23.57 -6.22 -1.37
N PHE A 92 22.23 -6.26 -1.44
CA PHE A 92 21.43 -7.01 -0.49
C PHE A 92 21.44 -8.51 -0.82
N THR A 93 21.72 -9.31 0.19
CA THR A 93 21.74 -10.79 0.09
C THR A 93 20.61 -11.45 0.90
N ASN A 94 19.84 -10.66 1.63
CA ASN A 94 18.81 -11.10 2.57
C ASN A 94 17.39 -10.73 2.15
N ILE A 95 17.16 -10.41 0.87
CA ILE A 95 15.83 -10.16 0.30
C ILE A 95 15.48 -11.34 -0.61
N ALA A 96 14.40 -12.05 -0.28
CA ALA A 96 13.80 -13.07 -1.14
C ALA A 96 12.49 -12.55 -1.74
N THR A 97 12.13 -13.01 -2.94
CA THR A 97 10.88 -12.61 -3.61
C THR A 97 9.92 -13.80 -3.71
N VAL A 98 8.63 -13.59 -3.43
CA VAL A 98 7.58 -14.61 -3.52
C VAL A 98 6.33 -13.99 -4.15
N ASN A 99 5.76 -14.68 -5.15
CA ASN A 99 4.57 -14.21 -5.87
C ASN A 99 3.28 -14.77 -5.27
N GLY A 100 2.26 -13.91 -5.15
CA GLY A 100 0.91 -14.31 -4.74
C GLY A 100 0.00 -13.17 -4.30
N ALA A 101 -1.24 -13.51 -3.95
CA ALA A 101 -2.26 -12.58 -3.48
C ALA A 101 -2.25 -12.48 -1.95
N ALA A 102 -2.56 -11.28 -1.43
CA ALA A 102 -2.59 -11.02 0.02
C ALA A 102 -3.61 -11.87 0.77
N GLU A 103 -4.69 -12.26 0.11
CA GLU A 103 -5.76 -13.09 0.66
C GLU A 103 -5.39 -14.58 0.83
N ARG A 104 -4.21 -14.98 0.35
CA ARG A 104 -3.73 -16.37 0.47
C ARG A 104 -2.21 -16.42 0.49
N LEU A 105 -1.64 -16.34 1.67
CA LEU A 105 -0.19 -16.34 1.87
C LEU A 105 0.37 -17.79 1.91
N PRO A 106 1.37 -18.14 1.07
CA PRO A 106 1.92 -19.49 1.01
C PRO A 106 2.95 -19.77 2.11
N PHE A 107 2.72 -19.21 3.30
CA PHE A 107 3.61 -19.31 4.46
C PHE A 107 2.96 -20.08 5.60
N ALA A 108 3.77 -20.65 6.48
CA ALA A 108 3.31 -21.33 7.66
C ALA A 108 2.75 -20.37 8.72
N ASP A 109 1.96 -20.90 9.65
CA ASP A 109 1.49 -20.15 10.81
C ASP A 109 2.67 -19.71 11.69
N GLY A 110 2.69 -18.44 12.09
CA GLY A 110 3.74 -17.92 12.97
C GLY A 110 5.13 -17.88 12.35
N GLU A 111 5.24 -17.60 11.08
CA GLU A 111 6.52 -17.61 10.34
C GLU A 111 7.27 -16.30 10.43
N PHE A 112 6.56 -15.15 10.59
CA PHE A 112 7.13 -13.81 10.56
C PHE A 112 7.08 -13.11 11.92
N ASP A 113 8.13 -12.34 12.20
CA ASP A 113 8.18 -11.44 13.35
C ASP A 113 7.43 -10.14 13.04
N PHE A 114 7.53 -9.69 11.78
CA PHE A 114 6.88 -8.46 11.29
C PHE A 114 6.24 -8.67 9.93
N VAL A 115 5.08 -8.02 9.71
CA VAL A 115 4.44 -7.89 8.39
C VAL A 115 4.20 -6.40 8.14
N PHE A 116 4.78 -5.88 7.08
CA PHE A 116 4.61 -4.48 6.66
C PHE A 116 3.90 -4.43 5.31
N SER A 117 2.98 -3.50 5.15
CA SER A 117 2.32 -3.21 3.88
C SER A 117 2.21 -1.70 3.70
N ARG A 118 2.53 -1.21 2.50
CA ARG A 118 2.53 0.21 2.21
C ARG A 118 1.95 0.50 0.84
N TYR A 119 0.86 1.29 0.80
CA TYR A 119 0.12 1.68 -0.41
C TYR A 119 -0.27 0.49 -1.29
N SER A 120 -0.81 -0.55 -0.67
CA SER A 120 -1.20 -1.80 -1.34
C SER A 120 -2.59 -2.30 -0.97
N ALA A 121 -3.04 -2.08 0.28
CA ALA A 121 -4.27 -2.66 0.78
C ALA A 121 -5.52 -2.16 0.03
N HIS A 122 -5.46 -0.97 -0.56
CA HIS A 122 -6.53 -0.43 -1.38
C HIS A 122 -6.74 -1.15 -2.74
N HIS A 123 -5.86 -2.10 -3.08
CA HIS A 123 -6.00 -3.00 -4.23
C HIS A 123 -6.47 -4.42 -3.85
N TRP A 124 -6.48 -4.77 -2.56
CA TRP A 124 -6.86 -6.11 -2.15
C TRP A 124 -8.35 -6.35 -2.33
N SER A 125 -8.70 -7.52 -2.87
CA SER A 125 -10.11 -7.87 -3.14
C SER A 125 -10.94 -8.01 -1.88
N ASP A 126 -10.30 -8.44 -0.76
CA ASP A 126 -10.93 -8.59 0.56
C ASP A 126 -9.91 -8.29 1.67
N LEU A 127 -10.00 -7.09 2.23
CA LEU A 127 -9.14 -6.64 3.33
C LEU A 127 -9.23 -7.58 4.55
N GLY A 128 -10.43 -8.04 4.90
CA GLY A 128 -10.63 -8.87 6.09
C GLY A 128 -9.99 -10.27 5.92
N VAL A 129 -10.06 -10.85 4.73
CA VAL A 129 -9.36 -12.11 4.43
C VAL A 129 -7.85 -11.92 4.52
N ALA A 130 -7.32 -10.86 3.90
CA ALA A 130 -5.89 -10.56 3.93
C ALA A 130 -5.38 -10.32 5.36
N LEU A 131 -6.11 -9.58 6.19
CA LEU A 131 -5.74 -9.34 7.60
C LEU A 131 -5.75 -10.63 8.44
N ARG A 132 -6.68 -11.57 8.17
CA ARG A 132 -6.65 -12.89 8.82
C ARG A 132 -5.41 -13.71 8.43
N GLU A 133 -5.00 -13.63 7.17
CA GLU A 133 -3.75 -14.25 6.70
C GLU A 133 -2.53 -13.58 7.36
N VAL A 134 -2.49 -12.24 7.44
CA VAL A 134 -1.45 -11.52 8.18
C VAL A 134 -1.37 -12.00 9.63
N ARG A 135 -2.51 -12.08 10.33
CA ARG A 135 -2.52 -12.62 11.69
C ARG A 135 -2.02 -14.05 11.74
N ARG A 136 -2.39 -14.90 10.80
CA ARG A 136 -1.99 -16.31 10.78
C ARG A 136 -0.47 -16.47 10.66
N VAL A 137 0.15 -15.70 9.75
CA VAL A 137 1.58 -15.84 9.47
C VAL A 137 2.46 -15.09 10.47
N LEU A 138 1.94 -14.12 11.24
CA LEU A 138 2.65 -13.47 12.33
C LEU A 138 2.87 -14.45 13.48
N LYS A 139 4.02 -14.39 14.13
CA LYS A 139 4.29 -15.05 15.40
C LYS A 139 3.41 -14.45 16.52
N PRO A 140 3.15 -15.18 17.62
CA PRO A 140 2.60 -14.56 18.83
C PRO A 140 3.48 -13.37 19.27
N GLY A 141 2.86 -12.21 19.49
CA GLY A 141 3.56 -10.94 19.77
C GLY A 141 4.24 -10.30 18.55
N GLY A 142 4.05 -10.87 17.36
CA GLY A 142 4.52 -10.27 16.09
C GLY A 142 3.71 -9.03 15.72
N VAL A 143 4.33 -8.09 15.01
CA VAL A 143 3.76 -6.78 14.69
C VAL A 143 3.44 -6.64 13.20
N ALA A 144 2.25 -6.14 12.90
CA ALA A 144 1.87 -5.67 11.57
C ALA A 144 1.86 -4.14 11.50
N ALA A 145 2.35 -3.58 10.40
CA ALA A 145 2.21 -2.16 10.09
C ALA A 145 1.55 -1.99 8.71
N PHE A 146 0.54 -1.14 8.68
CA PHE A 146 -0.18 -0.76 7.45
C PHE A 146 -0.05 0.74 7.24
N VAL A 147 0.46 1.12 6.08
CA VAL A 147 0.53 2.50 5.62
C VAL A 147 -0.30 2.59 4.35
N ASP A 148 -1.41 3.34 4.39
CA ASP A 148 -2.25 3.45 3.19
C ASP A 148 -3.01 4.77 3.13
N VAL A 149 -3.55 5.08 1.96
CA VAL A 149 -4.47 6.21 1.78
C VAL A 149 -5.67 6.01 2.69
N LEU A 150 -6.03 7.08 3.41
CA LEU A 150 -7.10 7.06 4.39
C LEU A 150 -8.31 7.83 3.87
N SER A 151 -9.44 7.15 3.71
CA SER A 151 -10.71 7.83 3.46
C SER A 151 -11.09 8.70 4.66
N PRO A 152 -11.56 9.95 4.42
CA PRO A 152 -11.96 10.86 5.49
C PRO A 152 -13.14 10.38 6.35
N GLY A 153 -13.89 9.37 5.91
CA GLY A 153 -15.07 8.85 6.59
C GLY A 153 -16.33 9.71 6.44
N SER A 154 -16.23 10.94 5.95
CA SER A 154 -17.39 11.74 5.53
C SER A 154 -17.90 11.23 4.19
N PRO A 155 -19.21 10.93 4.02
CA PRO A 155 -19.72 10.35 2.78
C PRO A 155 -19.40 11.16 1.52
N LEU A 156 -19.47 12.49 1.60
CA LEU A 156 -19.15 13.37 0.48
C LEU A 156 -17.67 13.28 0.08
N PHE A 157 -16.78 13.34 1.06
CA PHE A 157 -15.33 13.29 0.83
C PHE A 157 -14.87 11.88 0.43
N ASP A 158 -15.47 10.85 1.02
CA ASP A 158 -15.23 9.45 0.63
C ASP A 158 -15.62 9.23 -0.84
N THR A 159 -16.84 9.65 -1.23
CA THR A 159 -17.32 9.53 -2.62
C THR A 159 -16.36 10.21 -3.60
N TYR A 160 -15.90 11.42 -3.28
CA TYR A 160 -14.92 12.13 -4.14
C TYR A 160 -13.61 11.34 -4.27
N LEU A 161 -13.01 10.93 -3.14
CA LEU A 161 -11.74 10.22 -3.13
C LEU A 161 -11.81 8.92 -3.93
N GLN A 162 -12.77 8.05 -3.63
CA GLN A 162 -12.98 6.80 -4.36
C GLN A 162 -13.18 7.03 -5.87
N SER A 163 -13.90 8.11 -6.23
CA SER A 163 -14.17 8.41 -7.64
C SER A 163 -12.89 8.80 -8.40
N VAL A 164 -12.04 9.65 -7.83
CA VAL A 164 -10.81 10.07 -8.52
C VAL A 164 -9.78 8.93 -8.54
N GLU A 165 -9.72 8.09 -7.50
CA GLU A 165 -8.83 6.93 -7.47
C GLU A 165 -9.23 5.87 -8.51
N VAL A 166 -10.50 5.51 -8.62
CA VAL A 166 -10.93 4.51 -9.62
C VAL A 166 -10.82 5.04 -11.06
N LEU A 167 -10.99 6.34 -11.29
CA LEU A 167 -10.74 6.96 -12.60
C LEU A 167 -9.26 6.96 -12.96
N ARG A 168 -8.39 7.14 -11.98
CA ARG A 168 -6.94 7.09 -12.17
C ARG A 168 -6.44 5.67 -12.42
N ASP A 169 -6.94 4.71 -11.65
CA ASP A 169 -6.48 3.33 -11.60
C ASP A 169 -7.66 2.36 -11.45
N THR A 170 -7.95 1.63 -12.51
CA THR A 170 -9.06 0.66 -12.52
C THR A 170 -8.80 -0.58 -11.66
N SER A 171 -7.62 -0.73 -11.09
CA SER A 171 -7.31 -1.78 -10.09
C SER A 171 -7.63 -1.35 -8.66
N HIS A 172 -8.01 -0.09 -8.44
CA HIS A 172 -8.43 0.42 -7.14
C HIS A 172 -9.71 -0.30 -6.66
N VAL A 173 -9.69 -0.75 -5.40
CA VAL A 173 -10.84 -1.37 -4.74
C VAL A 173 -11.48 -0.39 -3.76
N ARG A 174 -10.71 0.06 -2.74
CA ARG A 174 -11.20 1.00 -1.75
C ARG A 174 -10.09 1.60 -0.89
N ASP A 175 -10.11 2.91 -0.73
CA ASP A 175 -9.46 3.57 0.40
C ASP A 175 -10.35 3.45 1.63
N TYR A 176 -9.88 2.75 2.65
CA TYR A 176 -10.64 2.49 3.85
C TYR A 176 -10.56 3.66 4.83
N SER A 177 -11.68 3.97 5.49
CA SER A 177 -11.71 4.93 6.60
C SER A 177 -11.07 4.35 7.87
N ALA A 178 -10.73 5.21 8.83
CA ALA A 178 -10.20 4.77 10.11
C ALA A 178 -11.15 3.78 10.83
N ALA A 179 -12.46 4.01 10.76
CA ALA A 179 -13.45 3.11 11.36
C ALA A 179 -13.49 1.74 10.70
N GLU A 180 -13.34 1.69 9.37
CA GLU A 180 -13.25 0.43 8.61
C GLU A 180 -11.96 -0.32 8.96
N TRP A 181 -10.82 0.36 8.99
CA TRP A 181 -9.54 -0.24 9.40
C TRP A 181 -9.63 -0.83 10.80
N LEU A 182 -10.13 -0.07 11.79
CA LEU A 182 -10.27 -0.50 13.17
C LEU A 182 -11.13 -1.74 13.31
N ARG A 183 -12.28 -1.74 12.62
CA ARG A 183 -13.17 -2.89 12.63
C ARG A 183 -12.50 -4.12 12.02
N GLN A 184 -11.91 -4.00 10.82
CA GLN A 184 -11.29 -5.11 10.10
C GLN A 184 -10.10 -5.71 10.86
N VAL A 185 -9.26 -4.88 11.47
CA VAL A 185 -8.14 -5.31 12.31
C VAL A 185 -8.64 -6.11 13.51
N SER A 186 -9.69 -5.60 14.19
CA SER A 186 -10.30 -6.28 15.35
C SER A 186 -10.98 -7.61 14.95
N GLU A 187 -11.74 -7.62 13.85
CA GLU A 187 -12.41 -8.83 13.32
C GLU A 187 -11.41 -9.90 12.86
N ALA A 188 -10.23 -9.49 12.41
CA ALA A 188 -9.14 -10.41 12.09
C ALA A 188 -8.44 -10.97 13.34
N GLY A 189 -8.75 -10.46 14.54
CA GLY A 189 -8.13 -10.86 15.82
C GLY A 189 -6.73 -10.27 16.02
N LEU A 190 -6.43 -9.16 15.37
CA LEU A 190 -5.25 -8.34 15.64
C LEU A 190 -5.59 -7.27 16.69
N HIS A 191 -4.64 -6.93 17.53
CA HIS A 191 -4.77 -5.89 18.55
C HIS A 191 -4.10 -4.61 18.09
N MET A 192 -4.87 -3.53 17.94
CA MET A 192 -4.30 -2.25 17.55
C MET A 192 -3.40 -1.68 18.66
N ARG A 193 -2.18 -1.28 18.27
CA ARG A 193 -1.20 -0.61 19.13
C ARG A 193 -1.26 0.90 19.00
N SER A 194 -1.26 1.40 17.78
CA SER A 194 -1.29 2.84 17.50
C SER A 194 -1.81 3.15 16.11
N THR A 195 -2.31 4.36 15.95
CA THR A 195 -2.61 4.95 14.64
C THR A 195 -2.06 6.37 14.58
N THR A 196 -1.46 6.73 13.45
CA THR A 196 -1.03 8.09 13.13
C THR A 196 -1.61 8.49 11.80
N ARG A 197 -2.12 9.72 11.71
CA ARG A 197 -2.58 10.31 10.46
C ARG A 197 -1.51 11.27 9.93
N GLN A 198 -1.24 11.18 8.65
CA GLN A 198 -0.32 12.05 7.93
C GLN A 198 -1.06 12.70 6.75
N ARG A 199 -0.52 13.80 6.22
CA ARG A 199 -0.97 14.39 4.96
C ARG A 199 0.03 14.07 3.86
N LEU A 200 -0.47 13.68 2.70
CA LEU A 200 0.31 13.39 1.51
C LEU A 200 -0.10 14.35 0.40
N ARG A 201 0.86 15.15 -0.08
CA ARG A 201 0.67 15.96 -1.27
C ARG A 201 0.89 15.15 -2.53
N LEU A 202 -0.07 15.19 -3.45
CA LEU A 202 -0.03 14.53 -4.75
C LEU A 202 0.01 15.60 -5.85
N GLU A 203 1.11 15.63 -6.58
CA GLU A 203 1.25 16.48 -7.76
C GLU A 203 0.49 15.78 -8.91
N TYR A 204 -0.43 16.51 -9.55
CA TYR A 204 -1.40 15.93 -10.49
C TYR A 204 -0.76 15.21 -11.66
N THR A 205 0.20 15.87 -12.33
CA THR A 205 0.82 15.33 -13.54
C THR A 205 1.54 14.02 -13.25
N SER A 206 2.41 13.99 -12.25
CA SER A 206 3.13 12.78 -11.87
C SER A 206 2.20 11.68 -11.32
N TRP A 207 1.11 12.07 -10.65
CA TRP A 207 0.13 11.14 -10.10
C TRP A 207 -0.62 10.37 -11.18
N VAL A 208 -1.07 11.06 -12.26
CA VAL A 208 -1.78 10.39 -13.37
C VAL A 208 -0.84 9.72 -14.37
N GLU A 209 0.35 10.28 -14.60
CA GLU A 209 1.36 9.70 -15.49
C GLU A 209 1.91 8.37 -14.98
N ARG A 210 2.14 8.28 -13.69
CA ARG A 210 2.61 7.05 -13.03
C ARG A 210 1.70 5.85 -13.30
N MET A 211 0.38 6.06 -13.40
CA MET A 211 -0.59 5.01 -13.73
C MET A 211 -0.92 4.95 -15.22
N ARG A 212 -0.27 5.79 -16.08
CA ARG A 212 -0.62 5.95 -17.50
C ARG A 212 -2.12 6.15 -17.70
N THR A 213 -2.74 6.91 -16.78
CA THR A 213 -4.16 7.19 -16.81
C THR A 213 -4.57 7.72 -18.19
N PRO A 214 -5.56 7.12 -18.88
CA PRO A 214 -5.99 7.56 -20.19
C PRO A 214 -6.49 9.02 -20.16
N GLU A 215 -6.31 9.76 -21.25
CA GLU A 215 -6.66 11.18 -21.33
C GLU A 215 -8.12 11.47 -21.00
N VAL A 216 -9.05 10.61 -21.45
CA VAL A 216 -10.47 10.74 -21.10
C VAL A 216 -10.72 10.64 -19.58
N MET A 217 -9.97 9.81 -18.88
CA MET A 217 -10.06 9.67 -17.43
C MET A 217 -9.41 10.85 -16.71
N ARG A 218 -8.27 11.36 -17.22
CA ARG A 218 -7.63 12.59 -16.72
C ARG A 218 -8.57 13.77 -16.82
N ALA A 219 -9.23 13.92 -17.98
CA ALA A 219 -10.24 14.96 -18.19
C ALA A 219 -11.44 14.81 -17.23
N ALA A 220 -11.91 13.58 -17.00
CA ALA A 220 -12.99 13.29 -16.05
C ALA A 220 -12.60 13.66 -14.61
N ILE A 221 -11.39 13.31 -14.17
CA ILE A 221 -10.85 13.70 -12.86
C ILE A 221 -10.84 15.23 -12.73
N ARG A 222 -10.28 15.94 -13.72
CA ARG A 222 -10.23 17.39 -13.70
C ARG A 222 -11.61 18.03 -13.67
N GLN A 223 -12.55 17.53 -14.47
CA GLN A 223 -13.93 17.98 -14.46
C GLN A 223 -14.59 17.76 -13.10
N LEU A 224 -14.37 16.60 -12.49
CA LEU A 224 -14.88 16.31 -11.14
C LEU A 224 -14.32 17.30 -10.11
N GLN A 225 -13.00 17.51 -10.07
CA GLN A 225 -12.33 18.44 -9.18
C GLN A 225 -12.88 19.86 -9.28
N GLN A 226 -13.20 20.32 -10.51
CA GLN A 226 -13.74 21.67 -10.76
C GLN A 226 -15.22 21.80 -10.39
N SER A 227 -15.99 20.71 -10.44
CA SER A 227 -17.43 20.70 -10.20
C SER A 227 -17.82 20.48 -8.74
N MET A 228 -16.88 20.01 -7.89
CA MET A 228 -17.14 19.78 -6.47
C MET A 228 -17.33 21.09 -5.70
N GLY A 229 -18.10 21.02 -4.61
CA GLY A 229 -18.27 22.14 -3.67
C GLY A 229 -16.96 22.60 -3.02
N ASN A 230 -16.96 23.82 -2.48
CA ASN A 230 -15.77 24.40 -1.86
C ASN A 230 -15.25 23.55 -0.70
N GLU A 231 -16.13 22.94 0.09
CA GLU A 231 -15.79 22.06 1.21
C GLU A 231 -14.90 20.87 0.80
N VAL A 232 -15.14 20.28 -0.38
CA VAL A 232 -14.30 19.21 -0.94
C VAL A 232 -12.96 19.78 -1.39
N ARG A 233 -12.99 20.89 -2.11
CA ARG A 233 -11.79 21.54 -2.64
C ARG A 233 -10.85 22.01 -1.53
N GLU A 234 -11.40 22.56 -0.46
CA GLU A 234 -10.65 23.00 0.72
C GLU A 234 -10.08 21.82 1.49
N TYR A 235 -10.90 20.78 1.73
CA TYR A 235 -10.43 19.58 2.46
C TYR A 235 -9.25 18.90 1.76
N PHE A 236 -9.38 18.69 0.46
CA PHE A 236 -8.33 18.04 -0.34
C PHE A 236 -7.27 19.00 -0.85
N GLU A 237 -7.36 20.32 -0.50
CA GLU A 237 -6.40 21.34 -0.94
C GLU A 237 -6.16 21.30 -2.46
N ILE A 238 -7.26 21.28 -3.24
CA ILE A 238 -7.18 21.10 -4.69
C ILE A 238 -6.73 22.38 -5.35
N ASP A 239 -5.56 22.37 -5.98
CA ASP A 239 -5.00 23.50 -6.70
C ASP A 239 -5.56 23.63 -8.13
N ALA A 240 -5.25 24.78 -8.76
CA ALA A 240 -5.68 25.06 -10.12
C ALA A 240 -5.15 24.06 -11.16
N ASP A 241 -3.96 23.49 -10.94
CA ASP A 241 -3.36 22.47 -11.79
C ASP A 241 -3.91 21.05 -11.56
N GLY A 242 -4.69 20.85 -10.47
CA GLY A 242 -5.29 19.58 -10.06
C GLY A 242 -4.49 18.81 -9.02
N SER A 243 -3.36 19.35 -8.60
CA SER A 243 -2.62 18.81 -7.45
C SER A 243 -3.49 18.90 -6.19
N PHE A 244 -3.41 17.88 -5.34
CA PHE A 244 -4.27 17.79 -4.15
C PHE A 244 -3.57 17.05 -3.02
N SER A 245 -4.14 17.15 -1.82
CA SER A 245 -3.64 16.43 -0.65
C SER A 245 -4.65 15.38 -0.18
N THR A 246 -4.17 14.22 0.24
CA THR A 246 -4.99 13.18 0.87
C THR A 246 -4.43 12.81 2.24
N ASP A 247 -5.25 12.14 3.04
CA ASP A 247 -4.79 11.58 4.30
C ASP A 247 -4.14 10.23 4.08
N VAL A 248 -3.21 9.89 4.96
CA VAL A 248 -2.56 8.58 5.04
C VAL A 248 -2.65 8.10 6.48
N ILE A 249 -3.03 6.86 6.67
CA ILE A 249 -2.95 6.17 7.96
C ILE A 249 -1.61 5.43 8.07
N VAL A 250 -0.98 5.52 9.24
CA VAL A 250 0.04 4.56 9.68
C VAL A 250 -0.56 3.83 10.87
N LEU A 251 -0.89 2.56 10.69
CA LEU A 251 -1.55 1.73 11.70
C LEU A 251 -0.59 0.61 12.12
N MET A 252 -0.36 0.49 13.43
CA MET A 252 0.39 -0.60 14.02
C MET A 252 -0.56 -1.52 14.77
N ALA A 253 -0.43 -2.83 14.54
CA ALA A 253 -1.22 -3.86 15.22
C ALA A 253 -0.32 -5.03 15.64
N GLU A 254 -0.77 -5.82 16.60
CA GLU A 254 -0.05 -6.95 17.18
C GLU A 254 -0.93 -8.22 17.17
N ARG A 255 -0.31 -9.38 16.95
CA ARG A 255 -0.97 -10.68 17.08
C ARG A 255 -1.09 -11.14 18.53
#